data_19e5f726e6ffca0aeba4f0df331dba11
#
_entry.id   19e5f726e6ffca0aeba4f0df331dba11
#
_cell.length_a   1.000
_cell.length_b   1.000
_cell.length_c   1.000
_cell.angle_alpha   90.00
_cell.angle_beta   90.00
_cell.angle_gamma   90.00
#
_symmetry.space_group_name_H-M   'P 1'
#
loop_
_entity.id
_entity.type
_entity.pdbx_description
1 polymer ?
#
loop_
_entity_poly.entity_id
_entity_poly.type
_entity_poly.pdbx_seq_one_letter_code
_entity_poly.pdbx_strand_id
1 'polypeptide(L)'
;MLNVFTLANGRLFQEEIDSLDELTPARPVWVDLEDPTPEEKGWIAVRFGLVIPADIIDDDLEESARFYEEEGAIHIRSDFLIDDDEAPRNVRVAFILHENVLFSVHREDLPVFRLLRMRARRIPALIEDAKDVLLKLYDADAEYSADTLEGIYDDLEKVSHRVLNSEVNDQAAAGALAAIARQEDLNGRIRRNVMDTRRAVSFMMRARMLNADQFEEARQILRDIDSLDSHTAFLFDKINFLMDATVGFININQNKIIKIFSVASVALLPPTLIASVYGMNFKTMPELDWQFGYPFAIAVMVASVITPFWYFRRKGWLN
;
A
#
# COMPACT_ATOMS: atom_id res chain seq x y z
N MET A 1 19.76 12.36 17.27
CA MET A 1 19.20 12.26 18.64
C MET A 1 19.53 10.90 19.21
N LEU A 2 20.08 10.84 20.42
CA LEU A 2 20.49 9.60 21.08
C LEU A 2 19.65 9.36 22.32
N ASN A 3 18.88 8.27 22.31
CA ASN A 3 18.05 7.84 23.44
C ASN A 3 18.62 6.57 24.07
N VAL A 4 18.70 6.56 25.38
CA VAL A 4 19.15 5.40 26.16
C VAL A 4 17.98 4.85 26.96
N PHE A 5 17.82 3.53 26.91
CA PHE A 5 16.76 2.82 27.62
C PHE A 5 17.35 1.87 28.65
N THR A 6 17.00 2.11 29.91
CA THR A 6 17.45 1.33 31.07
C THR A 6 16.28 0.57 31.69
N LEU A 7 16.57 -0.58 32.31
CA LEU A 7 15.58 -1.35 33.05
C LEU A 7 15.63 -1.01 34.54
N ALA A 8 14.50 -0.55 35.09
CA ALA A 8 14.33 -0.36 36.52
C ALA A 8 12.98 -0.94 36.97
N ASN A 9 12.99 -1.81 37.98
CA ASN A 9 11.81 -2.52 38.47
C ASN A 9 11.02 -3.26 37.36
N GLY A 10 11.74 -3.85 36.40
CA GLY A 10 11.15 -4.55 35.24
C GLY A 10 10.45 -3.65 34.22
N ARG A 11 10.68 -2.35 34.25
CA ARG A 11 10.13 -1.40 33.30
C ARG A 11 11.21 -0.65 32.55
N LEU A 12 10.93 -0.25 31.34
CA LEU A 12 11.83 0.51 30.48
C LEU A 12 11.70 2.01 30.76
N PHE A 13 12.81 2.65 31.04
CA PHE A 13 12.93 4.11 31.22
C PHE A 13 13.81 4.68 30.13
N GLN A 14 13.36 5.78 29.53
CA GLN A 14 14.05 6.50 28.47
C GLN A 14 14.73 7.74 29.04
N GLU A 15 15.96 7.95 28.63
CA GLU A 15 16.74 9.17 28.90
C GLU A 15 17.36 9.62 27.57
N GLU A 16 17.18 10.90 27.23
CA GLU A 16 17.86 11.53 26.09
C GLU A 16 19.26 11.92 26.53
N ILE A 17 20.26 11.66 25.70
CA ILE A 17 21.67 11.86 26.04
C ILE A 17 22.27 12.95 25.15
N ASP A 18 22.71 14.02 25.78
CA ASP A 18 23.30 15.19 25.13
C ASP A 18 24.85 15.23 25.24
N SER A 19 25.44 14.32 25.99
CA SER A 19 26.90 14.30 26.22
C SER A 19 27.45 12.90 26.54
N LEU A 20 28.74 12.71 26.27
CA LEU A 20 29.48 11.47 26.65
C LEU A 20 29.49 11.23 28.18
N ASP A 21 29.52 12.31 28.97
CA ASP A 21 29.54 12.22 30.43
C ASP A 21 28.21 11.67 30.98
N GLU A 22 27.10 11.92 30.33
CA GLU A 22 25.80 11.35 30.68
C GLU A 22 25.67 9.88 30.21
N LEU A 23 26.27 9.54 29.08
CA LEU A 23 26.25 8.18 28.53
C LEU A 23 27.13 7.23 29.37
N THR A 24 28.23 7.71 29.92
CA THR A 24 29.25 6.89 30.60
C THR A 24 28.70 6.09 31.80
N PRO A 25 27.87 6.64 32.71
CA PRO A 25 27.33 5.90 33.85
C PRO A 25 26.12 5.00 33.47
N ALA A 26 25.53 5.19 32.30
CA ALA A 26 24.31 4.49 31.90
C ALA A 26 24.58 2.98 31.69
N ARG A 27 23.59 2.16 32.06
CA ARG A 27 23.60 0.71 31.84
C ARG A 27 22.37 0.34 30.99
N PRO A 28 22.40 0.67 29.68
CA PRO A 28 21.26 0.45 28.79
C PRO A 28 21.08 -1.03 28.46
N VAL A 29 19.83 -1.39 28.17
CA VAL A 29 19.49 -2.60 27.42
C VAL A 29 19.25 -2.26 25.94
N TRP A 30 18.93 -0.99 25.66
CA TRP A 30 18.68 -0.49 24.32
C TRP A 30 19.18 0.95 24.19
N VAL A 31 19.85 1.22 23.08
CA VAL A 31 20.32 2.55 22.68
C VAL A 31 19.73 2.83 21.29
N ASP A 32 18.94 3.87 21.19
CA ASP A 32 18.23 4.25 19.98
C ASP A 32 18.83 5.53 19.38
N LEU A 33 19.28 5.43 18.14
CA LEU A 33 19.93 6.51 17.40
C LEU A 33 19.07 6.92 16.22
N GLU A 34 18.33 8.01 16.38
CA GLU A 34 17.55 8.63 15.32
C GLU A 34 18.38 9.72 14.65
N ASP A 35 18.65 9.54 13.33
CA ASP A 35 19.51 10.42 12.52
C ASP A 35 20.78 10.88 13.25
N PRO A 36 21.64 9.93 13.71
CA PRO A 36 22.72 10.25 14.60
C PRO A 36 23.82 11.07 13.94
N THR A 37 24.30 12.07 14.66
CA THR A 37 25.46 12.87 14.28
C THR A 37 26.77 12.04 14.36
N PRO A 38 27.82 12.45 13.63
CA PRO A 38 29.15 11.81 13.78
C PRO A 38 29.68 11.85 15.22
N GLU A 39 29.32 12.86 16.00
CA GLU A 39 29.70 13.02 17.39
C GLU A 39 29.01 11.98 18.28
N GLU A 40 27.69 11.78 18.15
CA GLU A 40 26.93 10.74 18.85
C GLU A 40 27.45 9.33 18.54
N LYS A 41 27.77 9.05 17.25
CA LYS A 41 28.45 7.79 16.87
C LYS A 41 29.82 7.64 17.54
N GLY A 42 30.55 8.75 17.68
CA GLY A 42 31.83 8.78 18.40
C GLY A 42 31.68 8.43 19.89
N TRP A 43 30.62 8.90 20.55
CA TRP A 43 30.35 8.55 21.98
C TRP A 43 30.08 7.05 22.13
N ILE A 44 29.35 6.43 21.21
CA ILE A 44 29.12 4.98 21.22
C ILE A 44 30.45 4.22 21.08
N ALA A 45 31.32 4.65 20.15
CA ALA A 45 32.64 4.01 19.97
C ALA A 45 33.51 4.10 21.21
N VAL A 46 33.54 5.25 21.89
CA VAL A 46 34.33 5.45 23.14
C VAL A 46 33.74 4.62 24.28
N ARG A 47 32.40 4.61 24.44
CA ARG A 47 31.78 3.99 25.62
C ARG A 47 31.62 2.47 25.50
N PHE A 48 31.31 1.95 24.31
CA PHE A 48 30.98 0.54 24.08
C PHE A 48 32.00 -0.18 23.18
N GLY A 49 33.00 0.52 22.65
CA GLY A 49 33.96 -0.07 21.71
C GLY A 49 33.33 -0.42 20.34
N LEU A 50 32.11 0.05 20.07
CA LEU A 50 31.34 -0.28 18.86
C LEU A 50 31.44 0.85 17.84
N VAL A 51 31.99 0.55 16.66
CA VAL A 51 32.04 1.50 15.55
C VAL A 51 30.78 1.34 14.71
N ILE A 52 29.95 2.40 14.61
CA ILE A 52 28.76 2.42 13.75
C ILE A 52 29.18 2.95 12.37
N PRO A 53 29.13 2.13 11.29
CA PRO A 53 29.46 2.58 9.94
C PRO A 53 28.60 3.76 9.50
N ALA A 54 29.16 4.64 8.67
CA ALA A 54 28.44 5.82 8.18
C ALA A 54 27.27 5.42 7.26
N ASP A 55 27.47 4.36 6.49
CA ASP A 55 26.57 3.80 5.45
C ASP A 55 25.63 2.69 5.97
N ILE A 56 25.56 2.49 7.31
CA ILE A 56 24.85 1.35 7.91
C ILE A 56 23.35 1.28 7.51
N ILE A 57 22.74 2.43 7.20
CA ILE A 57 21.32 2.55 6.79
C ILE A 57 21.16 2.93 5.31
N ASP A 58 22.22 2.91 4.50
CA ASP A 58 22.13 3.26 3.09
C ASP A 58 21.55 2.11 2.26
N ASP A 59 20.86 2.48 1.16
CA ASP A 59 20.12 1.53 0.33
C ASP A 59 20.98 0.68 -0.59
N ASP A 60 22.22 1.10 -0.87
CA ASP A 60 23.11 0.49 -1.86
C ASP A 60 23.81 -0.80 -1.42
N LEU A 61 23.55 -1.30 -0.22
CA LEU A 61 24.16 -2.54 0.27
C LEU A 61 23.41 -3.77 -0.24
N GLU A 62 24.17 -4.72 -0.78
CA GLU A 62 23.64 -6.00 -1.27
C GLU A 62 22.76 -6.70 -0.23
N GLU A 63 21.67 -7.31 -0.66
CA GLU A 63 20.74 -8.06 0.23
C GLU A 63 21.43 -9.16 1.04
N SER A 64 22.55 -9.69 0.56
CA SER A 64 23.36 -10.69 1.25
C SER A 64 24.05 -10.16 2.52
N ALA A 65 24.22 -8.85 2.65
CA ALA A 65 24.88 -8.18 3.80
C ALA A 65 23.89 -7.70 4.87
N ARG A 66 22.66 -8.16 4.87
CA ARG A 66 21.65 -7.72 5.86
C ARG A 66 21.79 -8.38 7.23
N PHE A 67 22.33 -9.60 7.29
CA PHE A 67 22.42 -10.40 8.52
C PHE A 67 23.81 -11.01 8.63
N TYR A 68 24.61 -10.53 9.55
CA TYR A 68 25.97 -11.04 9.74
C TYR A 68 26.44 -10.87 11.19
N GLU A 69 27.50 -11.60 11.54
CA GLU A 69 28.22 -11.48 12.80
C GLU A 69 29.62 -10.98 12.52
N GLU A 70 30.04 -9.93 13.20
CA GLU A 70 31.36 -9.32 13.07
C GLU A 70 31.84 -8.83 14.44
N GLU A 71 33.10 -9.15 14.81
CA GLU A 71 33.73 -8.73 16.06
C GLU A 71 32.90 -9.01 17.34
N GLY A 72 32.10 -10.09 17.31
CA GLY A 72 31.22 -10.46 18.43
C GLY A 72 29.92 -9.64 18.52
N ALA A 73 29.64 -8.79 17.56
CA ALA A 73 28.39 -8.09 17.40
C ALA A 73 27.54 -8.76 16.30
N ILE A 74 26.24 -8.79 16.51
CA ILE A 74 25.27 -9.29 15.53
C ILE A 74 24.60 -8.11 14.86
N HIS A 75 24.71 -8.05 13.55
CA HIS A 75 24.14 -7.01 12.71
C HIS A 75 22.91 -7.51 11.99
N ILE A 76 21.79 -6.78 12.11
CA ILE A 76 20.53 -7.08 11.48
C ILE A 76 20.00 -5.80 10.84
N ARG A 77 19.67 -5.83 9.54
CA ARG A 77 19.04 -4.70 8.85
C ARG A 77 17.65 -5.13 8.44
N SER A 78 16.66 -4.41 8.92
CA SER A 78 15.24 -4.65 8.62
C SER A 78 14.54 -3.39 8.16
N ASP A 79 13.57 -3.57 7.28
CA ASP A 79 12.71 -2.49 6.84
C ASP A 79 11.43 -2.52 7.71
N PHE A 80 10.94 -1.35 8.15
CA PHE A 80 9.71 -1.18 8.92
C PHE A 80 8.73 -0.31 8.15
N LEU A 81 7.46 -0.68 8.19
CA LEU A 81 6.40 0.05 7.52
C LEU A 81 6.03 1.32 8.31
N ILE A 82 5.87 2.43 7.58
CA ILE A 82 5.17 3.62 8.05
C ILE A 82 3.99 3.86 7.11
N ASP A 83 2.79 3.90 7.68
CA ASP A 83 1.55 4.32 7.01
C ASP A 83 0.95 5.47 7.84
N ASP A 84 1.31 6.68 7.48
CA ASP A 84 0.86 7.93 8.09
C ASP A 84 0.11 8.79 7.05
N ASP A 85 -0.12 10.07 7.34
CA ASP A 85 -0.80 11.02 6.44
C ASP A 85 -0.03 11.28 5.12
N GLU A 86 1.22 10.86 5.06
CA GLU A 86 2.04 10.88 3.84
C GLU A 86 1.86 9.58 3.03
N ALA A 87 2.66 9.42 1.97
CA ALA A 87 2.65 8.17 1.21
C ALA A 87 3.26 7.02 2.04
N PRO A 88 2.64 5.82 2.05
CA PRO A 88 3.19 4.66 2.74
C PRO A 88 4.62 4.38 2.29
N ARG A 89 5.51 4.08 3.24
CA ARG A 89 6.92 3.82 2.98
C ARG A 89 7.52 2.79 3.91
N ASN A 90 8.56 2.13 3.46
CA ASN A 90 9.36 1.24 4.30
C ASN A 90 10.65 1.96 4.67
N VAL A 91 10.91 2.07 5.97
CA VAL A 91 12.08 2.74 6.54
C VAL A 91 13.06 1.70 7.03
N ARG A 92 14.31 1.84 6.64
CA ARG A 92 15.37 0.94 7.07
C ARG A 92 15.84 1.25 8.46
N VAL A 93 15.97 0.20 9.28
CA VAL A 93 16.58 0.22 10.60
C VAL A 93 17.75 -0.77 10.62
N ALA A 94 18.88 -0.32 11.11
CA ALA A 94 19.99 -1.19 11.42
C ALA A 94 20.02 -1.48 12.93
N PHE A 95 19.97 -2.75 13.28
CA PHE A 95 20.15 -3.24 14.64
C PHE A 95 21.53 -3.84 14.81
N ILE A 96 22.18 -3.50 15.92
CA ILE A 96 23.44 -4.11 16.32
C ILE A 96 23.25 -4.61 17.75
N LEU A 97 23.39 -5.91 17.94
CA LEU A 97 23.40 -6.50 19.27
C LEU A 97 24.84 -6.74 19.69
N HIS A 98 25.32 -5.98 20.67
CA HIS A 98 26.67 -6.02 21.17
C HIS A 98 26.68 -6.01 22.71
N GLU A 99 27.42 -6.93 23.36
CA GLU A 99 27.54 -7.04 24.82
C GLU A 99 26.21 -6.97 25.61
N ASN A 100 25.15 -7.60 25.06
CA ASN A 100 23.80 -7.58 25.64
C ASN A 100 23.11 -6.20 25.65
N VAL A 101 23.56 -5.28 24.79
CA VAL A 101 22.90 -4.01 24.49
C VAL A 101 22.44 -4.05 23.03
N LEU A 102 21.20 -3.65 22.78
CA LEU A 102 20.67 -3.44 21.43
C LEU A 102 20.92 -1.99 21.02
N PHE A 103 21.55 -1.78 19.89
CA PHE A 103 21.66 -0.49 19.23
C PHE A 103 20.74 -0.49 18.02
N SER A 104 19.85 0.50 17.90
CA SER A 104 19.06 0.76 16.72
C SER A 104 19.47 2.07 16.06
N VAL A 105 19.61 2.06 14.74
CA VAL A 105 19.99 3.24 13.94
C VAL A 105 18.98 3.40 12.83
N HIS A 106 18.33 4.55 12.75
CA HIS A 106 17.31 4.88 11.74
C HIS A 106 17.28 6.39 11.49
N ARG A 107 16.55 6.82 10.42
CA ARG A 107 16.49 8.23 10.00
C ARG A 107 15.27 8.99 10.53
N GLU A 108 14.20 8.30 10.89
CA GLU A 108 12.93 8.91 11.29
C GLU A 108 12.24 8.08 12.37
N ASP A 109 11.43 8.72 13.23
CA ASP A 109 10.73 8.05 14.34
C ASP A 109 9.65 7.08 13.82
N LEU A 110 9.70 5.86 14.32
CA LEU A 110 8.89 4.74 13.87
C LEU A 110 7.68 4.49 14.77
N PRO A 111 6.47 4.29 14.22
CA PRO A 111 5.26 3.98 14.99
C PRO A 111 5.44 2.77 15.91
N VAL A 112 6.11 1.74 15.42
CA VAL A 112 6.40 0.49 16.15
C VAL A 112 7.29 0.74 17.37
N PHE A 113 8.29 1.64 17.26
CA PHE A 113 9.16 2.01 18.37
C PHE A 113 8.39 2.78 19.45
N ARG A 114 7.53 3.73 19.05
CA ARG A 114 6.64 4.45 19.98
C ARG A 114 5.73 3.49 20.73
N LEU A 115 5.16 2.51 20.02
CA LEU A 115 4.27 1.51 20.61
C LEU A 115 5.01 0.66 21.65
N LEU A 116 6.20 0.15 21.33
CA LEU A 116 7.02 -0.63 22.25
C LEU A 116 7.41 0.19 23.49
N ARG A 117 7.90 1.41 23.31
CA ARG A 117 8.25 2.33 24.40
C ARG A 117 7.08 2.54 25.36
N MET A 118 5.89 2.76 24.81
CA MET A 118 4.65 2.94 25.62
C MET A 118 4.29 1.66 26.40
N ARG A 119 4.33 0.49 25.75
CA ARG A 119 4.01 -0.81 26.36
C ARG A 119 5.02 -1.18 27.46
N ALA A 120 6.30 -1.08 27.17
CA ALA A 120 7.37 -1.45 28.11
C ALA A 120 7.45 -0.54 29.35
N ARG A 121 6.98 0.71 29.26
CA ARG A 121 6.82 1.60 30.41
C ARG A 121 5.65 1.18 31.33
N ARG A 122 4.60 0.57 30.77
CA ARG A 122 3.37 0.21 31.49
C ARG A 122 3.39 -1.20 32.05
N ILE A 123 3.90 -2.16 31.27
CA ILE A 123 3.86 -3.59 31.59
C ILE A 123 5.20 -3.99 32.20
N PRO A 124 5.24 -4.40 33.50
CA PRO A 124 6.47 -4.89 34.10
C PRO A 124 6.91 -6.23 33.48
N ALA A 125 8.21 -6.46 33.37
CA ALA A 125 8.80 -7.68 32.82
C ALA A 125 8.40 -8.00 31.37
N LEU A 126 7.97 -6.99 30.59
CA LEU A 126 7.78 -7.15 29.15
C LEU A 126 9.13 -7.32 28.42
N ILE A 127 10.19 -6.71 28.96
CA ILE A 127 11.54 -6.74 28.47
C ILE A 127 12.46 -7.13 29.66
N GLU A 128 13.26 -8.14 29.46
CA GLU A 128 14.27 -8.60 30.45
C GLU A 128 15.69 -8.36 29.96
N ASP A 129 15.92 -8.43 28.65
CA ASP A 129 17.23 -8.19 28.02
C ASP A 129 17.12 -7.48 26.66
N ALA A 130 18.26 -7.25 26.03
CA ALA A 130 18.35 -6.60 24.71
C ALA A 130 17.70 -7.40 23.58
N LYS A 131 17.62 -8.73 23.67
CA LYS A 131 17.02 -9.59 22.67
C LYS A 131 15.51 -9.54 22.72
N ASP A 132 14.96 -9.38 23.94
CA ASP A 132 13.53 -9.14 24.12
C ASP A 132 13.11 -7.85 23.44
N VAL A 133 13.92 -6.76 23.55
CA VAL A 133 13.63 -5.51 22.83
C VAL A 133 13.46 -5.77 21.34
N LEU A 134 14.38 -6.50 20.73
CA LEU A 134 14.37 -6.78 19.30
C LEU A 134 13.19 -7.68 18.90
N LEU A 135 12.90 -8.74 19.68
CA LEU A 135 11.75 -9.61 19.44
C LEU A 135 10.43 -8.85 19.58
N LYS A 136 10.29 -8.01 20.61
CA LYS A 136 9.09 -7.18 20.81
C LYS A 136 8.92 -6.11 19.74
N LEU A 137 10.00 -5.61 19.14
CA LEU A 137 9.90 -4.74 17.96
C LEU A 137 9.35 -5.48 16.75
N TYR A 138 9.79 -6.72 16.51
CA TYR A 138 9.26 -7.54 15.41
C TYR A 138 7.83 -8.03 15.65
N ASP A 139 7.46 -8.31 16.90
CA ASP A 139 6.09 -8.61 17.30
C ASP A 139 5.16 -7.42 17.01
N ALA A 140 5.57 -6.23 17.47
CA ALA A 140 4.82 -5.01 17.23
C ALA A 140 4.76 -4.62 15.75
N ASP A 141 5.77 -4.96 14.94
CA ASP A 141 5.77 -4.76 13.49
C ASP A 141 4.77 -5.69 12.79
N ALA A 142 4.68 -6.94 13.22
CA ALA A 142 3.65 -7.87 12.74
C ALA A 142 2.24 -7.38 13.09
N GLU A 143 2.01 -6.91 14.33
CA GLU A 143 0.73 -6.29 14.74
C GLU A 143 0.40 -5.06 13.90
N TYR A 144 1.35 -4.14 13.71
CA TYR A 144 1.16 -2.93 12.89
C TYR A 144 0.81 -3.27 11.43
N SER A 145 1.48 -4.28 10.88
CA SER A 145 1.17 -4.81 9.55
C SER A 145 -0.24 -5.40 9.47
N ALA A 146 -0.70 -6.10 10.53
CA ALA A 146 -2.05 -6.64 10.61
C ALA A 146 -3.11 -5.53 10.61
N ASP A 147 -2.93 -4.51 11.46
CA ASP A 147 -3.84 -3.36 11.55
C ASP A 147 -3.93 -2.62 10.21
N THR A 148 -2.80 -2.44 9.53
CA THR A 148 -2.76 -1.80 8.20
C THR A 148 -3.47 -2.65 7.14
N LEU A 149 -3.37 -4.00 7.20
CA LEU A 149 -4.12 -4.91 6.33
C LEU A 149 -5.63 -4.82 6.54
N GLU A 150 -6.10 -4.66 7.77
CA GLU A 150 -7.52 -4.44 8.06
C GLU A 150 -8.02 -3.14 7.39
N GLY A 151 -7.23 -2.08 7.43
CA GLY A 151 -7.51 -0.84 6.72
C GLY A 151 -7.67 -1.03 5.20
N ILE A 152 -6.83 -1.87 4.59
CA ILE A 152 -6.95 -2.23 3.16
C ILE A 152 -8.27 -2.98 2.89
N TYR A 153 -8.67 -3.92 3.75
CA TYR A 153 -9.94 -4.64 3.62
C TYR A 153 -11.12 -3.67 3.60
N ASP A 154 -11.17 -2.73 4.54
CA ASP A 154 -12.24 -1.73 4.66
C ASP A 154 -12.31 -0.81 3.44
N ASP A 155 -11.18 -0.36 2.95
CA ASP A 155 -11.12 0.54 1.80
C ASP A 155 -11.50 -0.18 0.49
N LEU A 156 -11.06 -1.42 0.30
CA LEU A 156 -11.47 -2.23 -0.84
C LEU A 156 -12.97 -2.58 -0.79
N GLU A 157 -13.56 -2.72 0.39
CA GLU A 157 -15.01 -2.89 0.53
C GLU A 157 -15.77 -1.64 0.08
N LYS A 158 -15.33 -0.44 0.49
CA LYS A 158 -15.90 0.84 0.04
C LYS A 158 -15.80 0.99 -1.48
N VAL A 159 -14.64 0.63 -2.08
CA VAL A 159 -14.45 0.64 -3.53
C VAL A 159 -15.38 -0.35 -4.21
N SER A 160 -15.48 -1.57 -3.70
CA SER A 160 -16.37 -2.62 -4.23
C SER A 160 -17.83 -2.15 -4.28
N HIS A 161 -18.32 -1.57 -3.18
CA HIS A 161 -19.67 -1.00 -3.12
C HIS A 161 -19.89 0.10 -4.16
N ARG A 162 -18.94 0.99 -4.39
CA ARG A 162 -19.06 2.05 -5.41
C ARG A 162 -19.08 1.47 -6.83
N VAL A 163 -18.20 0.51 -7.11
CA VAL A 163 -18.08 -0.09 -8.45
C VAL A 163 -19.30 -0.95 -8.80
N LEU A 164 -19.81 -1.75 -7.85
CA LEU A 164 -20.86 -2.72 -8.11
C LEU A 164 -22.28 -2.14 -8.03
N ASN A 165 -22.52 -1.09 -7.22
CA ASN A 165 -23.86 -0.61 -6.90
C ASN A 165 -24.20 0.77 -7.51
N SER A 166 -23.26 1.46 -8.17
CA SER A 166 -23.49 2.80 -8.73
C SER A 166 -23.49 2.76 -10.26
N GLU A 167 -24.27 3.66 -10.90
CA GLU A 167 -23.99 4.02 -12.29
C GLU A 167 -22.61 4.71 -12.33
N VAL A 168 -21.58 3.93 -12.63
CA VAL A 168 -20.19 4.39 -12.63
C VAL A 168 -20.00 5.35 -13.79
N ASN A 169 -19.91 6.66 -13.50
CA ASN A 169 -19.44 7.64 -14.48
C ASN A 169 -17.90 7.57 -14.57
N ASP A 170 -17.34 8.17 -15.62
CA ASP A 170 -15.88 8.12 -15.88
C ASP A 170 -15.05 8.66 -14.72
N GLN A 171 -15.53 9.68 -14.00
CA GLN A 171 -14.85 10.27 -12.86
C GLN A 171 -14.85 9.33 -11.64
N ALA A 172 -15.97 8.66 -11.38
CA ALA A 172 -16.07 7.66 -10.30
C ALA A 172 -15.20 6.43 -10.60
N ALA A 173 -15.15 6.00 -11.88
CA ALA A 173 -14.28 4.91 -12.31
C ALA A 173 -12.79 5.25 -12.14
N ALA A 174 -12.38 6.45 -12.55
CA ALA A 174 -11.00 6.93 -12.36
C ALA A 174 -10.62 7.00 -10.87
N GLY A 175 -11.54 7.49 -10.02
CA GLY A 175 -11.36 7.52 -8.57
C GLY A 175 -11.25 6.12 -7.95
N ALA A 176 -12.03 5.16 -8.43
CA ALA A 176 -11.97 3.77 -7.98
C ALA A 176 -10.62 3.12 -8.37
N LEU A 177 -10.16 3.30 -9.61
CA LEU A 177 -8.85 2.80 -10.07
C LEU A 177 -7.70 3.40 -9.27
N ALA A 178 -7.72 4.70 -8.98
CA ALA A 178 -6.69 5.35 -8.16
C ALA A 178 -6.68 4.79 -6.71
N ALA A 179 -7.86 4.56 -6.12
CA ALA A 179 -7.97 3.95 -4.80
C ALA A 179 -7.45 2.50 -4.81
N ILE A 180 -7.79 1.69 -5.83
CA ILE A 180 -7.31 0.32 -5.99
C ILE A 180 -5.77 0.29 -6.10
N ALA A 181 -5.18 1.18 -6.92
CA ALA A 181 -3.74 1.26 -7.11
C ALA A 181 -3.00 1.64 -5.81
N ARG A 182 -3.59 2.53 -4.99
CA ARG A 182 -3.03 2.87 -3.67
C ARG A 182 -3.03 1.66 -2.73
N GLN A 183 -4.11 0.87 -2.70
CA GLN A 183 -4.19 -0.32 -1.86
C GLN A 183 -3.26 -1.44 -2.36
N GLU A 184 -3.00 -1.51 -3.67
CA GLU A 184 -2.02 -2.43 -4.25
C GLU A 184 -0.60 -2.10 -3.79
N ASP A 185 -0.18 -0.83 -3.88
CA ASP A 185 1.14 -0.39 -3.41
C ASP A 185 1.33 -0.66 -1.91
N LEU A 186 0.33 -0.31 -1.08
CA LEU A 186 0.37 -0.55 0.36
C LEU A 186 0.48 -2.06 0.69
N ASN A 187 -0.34 -2.90 0.05
CA ASN A 187 -0.28 -4.35 0.22
C ASN A 187 1.10 -4.92 -0.17
N GLY A 188 1.69 -4.42 -1.25
CA GLY A 188 3.03 -4.79 -1.69
C GLY A 188 4.12 -4.40 -0.67
N ARG A 189 3.99 -3.23 -0.03
CA ARG A 189 4.91 -2.76 1.02
C ARG A 189 4.80 -3.60 2.29
N ILE A 190 3.58 -3.90 2.73
CA ILE A 190 3.33 -4.79 3.87
C ILE A 190 3.97 -6.15 3.61
N ARG A 191 3.72 -6.74 2.43
CA ARG A 191 4.29 -8.04 2.09
C ARG A 191 5.82 -8.05 2.13
N ARG A 192 6.46 -7.00 1.61
CA ARG A 192 7.92 -6.85 1.69
C ARG A 192 8.40 -6.77 3.13
N ASN A 193 7.74 -5.96 3.97
CA ASN A 193 8.05 -5.80 5.38
C ASN A 193 7.94 -7.13 6.14
N VAL A 194 6.80 -7.81 6.01
CA VAL A 194 6.52 -9.11 6.63
C VAL A 194 7.55 -10.18 6.25
N MET A 195 7.98 -10.21 4.98
CA MET A 195 9.02 -11.14 4.52
C MET A 195 10.40 -10.79 5.06
N ASP A 196 10.71 -9.53 5.25
CA ASP A 196 11.97 -9.09 5.84
C ASP A 196 12.03 -9.43 7.33
N THR A 197 10.98 -9.14 8.08
CA THR A 197 10.82 -9.54 9.50
C THR A 197 10.95 -11.06 9.67
N ARG A 198 10.36 -11.86 8.78
CA ARG A 198 10.53 -13.32 8.74
C ARG A 198 11.99 -13.73 8.65
N ARG A 199 12.75 -13.09 7.75
CA ARG A 199 14.18 -13.40 7.56
C ARG A 199 14.99 -13.04 8.81
N ALA A 200 14.72 -11.88 9.43
CA ALA A 200 15.38 -11.42 10.63
C ALA A 200 15.13 -12.36 11.82
N VAL A 201 13.88 -12.67 12.13
CA VAL A 201 13.52 -13.61 13.23
C VAL A 201 14.10 -15.00 12.97
N SER A 202 14.03 -15.50 11.73
CA SER A 202 14.64 -16.79 11.37
C SER A 202 16.17 -16.79 11.52
N PHE A 203 16.82 -15.68 11.26
CA PHE A 203 18.26 -15.53 11.49
C PHE A 203 18.58 -15.60 12.99
N MET A 204 17.87 -14.87 13.84
CA MET A 204 18.04 -14.89 15.29
C MET A 204 17.91 -16.30 15.86
N MET A 205 16.93 -17.08 15.40
CA MET A 205 16.74 -18.47 15.82
C MET A 205 17.92 -19.38 15.41
N ARG A 206 18.43 -19.22 14.18
CA ARG A 206 19.58 -20.00 13.69
C ARG A 206 20.89 -19.65 14.37
N ALA A 207 21.09 -18.40 14.73
CA ALA A 207 22.28 -17.92 15.45
C ALA A 207 22.36 -18.47 16.90
N ARG A 208 21.32 -19.20 17.37
CA ARG A 208 21.22 -19.81 18.71
C ARG A 208 21.46 -18.80 19.85
N MET A 209 21.06 -17.56 19.64
CA MET A 209 21.25 -16.48 20.60
C MET A 209 20.08 -16.37 21.59
N LEU A 210 18.95 -16.99 21.28
CA LEU A 210 17.70 -16.92 22.04
C LEU A 210 17.67 -17.97 23.15
N ASN A 211 17.13 -17.61 24.32
CA ASN A 211 16.77 -18.55 25.37
C ASN A 211 15.48 -19.32 24.98
N ALA A 212 15.00 -20.22 25.84
CA ALA A 212 13.86 -21.09 25.55
C ALA A 212 12.56 -20.28 25.36
N ASP A 213 12.31 -19.27 26.19
CA ASP A 213 11.10 -18.46 26.15
C ASP A 213 11.12 -17.52 24.93
N GLN A 214 12.23 -16.88 24.66
CA GLN A 214 12.47 -16.07 23.46
C GLN A 214 12.35 -16.89 22.17
N PHE A 215 12.77 -18.15 22.20
CA PHE A 215 12.64 -19.03 21.04
C PHE A 215 11.18 -19.38 20.75
N GLU A 216 10.34 -19.60 21.77
CA GLU A 216 8.89 -19.83 21.58
C GLU A 216 8.19 -18.54 21.13
N GLU A 217 8.59 -17.37 21.62
CA GLU A 217 8.11 -16.08 21.13
C GLU A 217 8.46 -15.88 19.65
N ALA A 218 9.71 -16.10 19.26
CA ALA A 218 10.14 -16.05 17.86
C ALA A 218 9.31 -16.98 16.96
N ARG A 219 8.97 -18.18 17.44
CA ARG A 219 8.06 -19.10 16.73
C ARG A 219 6.65 -18.56 16.61
N GLN A 220 6.13 -17.86 17.62
CA GLN A 220 4.83 -17.22 17.53
C GLN A 220 4.83 -16.12 16.47
N ILE A 221 5.82 -15.23 16.50
CA ILE A 221 5.99 -14.19 15.48
C ILE A 221 6.01 -14.79 14.07
N LEU A 222 6.73 -15.91 13.87
CA LEU A 222 6.75 -16.56 12.54
C LEU A 222 5.40 -17.13 12.12
N ARG A 223 4.58 -17.64 13.06
CA ARG A 223 3.20 -18.09 12.74
C ARG A 223 2.30 -16.91 12.34
N ASP A 224 2.42 -15.78 13.02
CA ASP A 224 1.65 -14.58 12.72
C ASP A 224 2.06 -14.01 11.34
N ILE A 225 3.35 -14.00 11.04
CA ILE A 225 3.88 -13.66 9.72
C ILE A 225 3.36 -14.59 8.61
N ASP A 226 3.27 -15.90 8.83
CA ASP A 226 2.71 -16.86 7.87
C ASP A 226 1.22 -16.57 7.58
N SER A 227 0.47 -16.17 8.60
CA SER A 227 -0.90 -15.70 8.46
C SER A 227 -0.97 -14.42 7.63
N LEU A 228 -0.14 -13.42 7.96
CA LEU A 228 -0.10 -12.14 7.23
C LEU A 228 0.28 -12.31 5.76
N ASP A 229 1.26 -13.17 5.43
CA ASP A 229 1.60 -13.46 4.03
C ASP A 229 0.42 -14.05 3.26
N SER A 230 -0.34 -14.94 3.90
CA SER A 230 -1.57 -15.50 3.31
C SER A 230 -2.63 -14.42 3.07
N HIS A 231 -2.80 -13.47 3.99
CA HIS A 231 -3.71 -12.34 3.85
C HIS A 231 -3.27 -11.38 2.74
N THR A 232 -1.97 -11.06 2.65
CA THR A 232 -1.46 -10.21 1.55
C THR A 232 -1.67 -10.85 0.18
N ALA A 233 -1.51 -12.17 0.06
CA ALA A 233 -1.78 -12.89 -1.17
C ALA A 233 -3.27 -12.85 -1.56
N PHE A 234 -4.17 -13.08 -0.60
CA PHE A 234 -5.62 -12.98 -0.83
C PHE A 234 -6.03 -11.55 -1.24
N LEU A 235 -5.47 -10.52 -0.58
CA LEU A 235 -5.73 -9.13 -0.94
C LEU A 235 -5.25 -8.81 -2.36
N PHE A 236 -4.11 -9.32 -2.76
CA PHE A 236 -3.62 -9.16 -4.14
C PHE A 236 -4.62 -9.70 -5.17
N ASP A 237 -5.19 -10.89 -4.94
CA ASP A 237 -6.22 -11.46 -5.80
C ASP A 237 -7.51 -10.63 -5.81
N LYS A 238 -7.95 -10.14 -4.64
CA LYS A 238 -9.13 -9.25 -4.52
C LYS A 238 -8.93 -7.92 -5.23
N ILE A 239 -7.74 -7.33 -5.13
CA ILE A 239 -7.35 -6.10 -5.82
C ILE A 239 -7.42 -6.29 -7.33
N ASN A 240 -6.82 -7.36 -7.87
CA ASN A 240 -6.87 -7.69 -9.29
C ASN A 240 -8.32 -7.89 -9.78
N PHE A 241 -9.12 -8.63 -9.03
CA PHE A 241 -10.54 -8.80 -9.36
C PHE A 241 -11.30 -7.46 -9.43
N LEU A 242 -11.09 -6.57 -8.46
CA LEU A 242 -11.75 -5.25 -8.46
C LEU A 242 -11.26 -4.37 -9.60
N MET A 243 -9.98 -4.44 -9.95
CA MET A 243 -9.42 -3.73 -11.09
C MET A 243 -10.08 -4.21 -12.40
N ASP A 244 -10.13 -5.52 -12.63
CA ASP A 244 -10.75 -6.11 -13.82
C ASP A 244 -12.25 -5.78 -13.90
N ALA A 245 -12.97 -5.86 -12.78
CA ALA A 245 -14.38 -5.49 -12.71
C ALA A 245 -14.59 -4.01 -13.07
N THR A 246 -13.76 -3.10 -12.52
CA THR A 246 -13.84 -1.66 -12.79
C THR A 246 -13.61 -1.37 -14.27
N VAL A 247 -12.59 -1.97 -14.89
CA VAL A 247 -12.31 -1.85 -16.34
C VAL A 247 -13.47 -2.43 -17.15
N GLY A 248 -14.05 -3.56 -16.72
CA GLY A 248 -15.24 -4.16 -17.35
C GLY A 248 -16.44 -3.20 -17.36
N PHE A 249 -16.71 -2.51 -16.25
CA PHE A 249 -17.80 -1.50 -16.18
C PHE A 249 -17.54 -0.29 -17.09
N ILE A 250 -16.30 0.20 -17.16
CA ILE A 250 -15.90 1.27 -18.09
C ILE A 250 -16.23 0.85 -19.53
N ASN A 251 -15.84 -0.36 -19.93
CA ASN A 251 -16.10 -0.89 -21.27
C ASN A 251 -17.62 -1.02 -21.57
N ILE A 252 -18.41 -1.46 -20.58
CA ILE A 252 -19.88 -1.54 -20.71
C ILE A 252 -20.46 -0.13 -20.95
N ASN A 253 -20.04 0.88 -20.19
CA ASN A 253 -20.51 2.25 -20.34
C ASN A 253 -20.09 2.85 -21.70
N GLN A 254 -18.85 2.66 -22.13
CA GLN A 254 -18.39 3.10 -23.45
C GLN A 254 -19.21 2.47 -24.57
N ASN A 255 -19.48 1.16 -24.50
CA ASN A 255 -20.34 0.47 -25.45
C ASN A 255 -21.77 1.01 -25.45
N LYS A 256 -22.33 1.40 -24.30
CA LYS A 256 -23.64 2.05 -24.20
C LYS A 256 -23.65 3.39 -24.95
N ILE A 257 -22.65 4.21 -24.76
CA ILE A 257 -22.49 5.50 -25.43
C ILE A 257 -22.36 5.31 -26.95
N ILE A 258 -21.49 4.40 -27.40
CA ILE A 258 -21.30 4.08 -28.82
C ILE A 258 -22.64 3.62 -29.45
N LYS A 259 -23.42 2.77 -28.76
CA LYS A 259 -24.76 2.34 -29.23
C LYS A 259 -25.69 3.51 -29.41
N ILE A 260 -25.76 4.45 -28.45
CA ILE A 260 -26.64 5.63 -28.52
C ILE A 260 -26.25 6.48 -29.73
N PHE A 261 -24.97 6.79 -29.93
CA PHE A 261 -24.49 7.56 -31.07
C PHE A 261 -24.74 6.85 -32.40
N SER A 262 -24.55 5.53 -32.45
CA SER A 262 -24.83 4.73 -33.67
C SER A 262 -26.29 4.74 -34.04
N VAL A 263 -27.19 4.56 -33.07
CA VAL A 263 -28.64 4.62 -33.31
C VAL A 263 -29.08 6.02 -33.80
N ALA A 264 -28.58 7.08 -33.15
CA ALA A 264 -28.86 8.45 -33.53
C ALA A 264 -28.38 8.74 -34.96
N SER A 265 -27.16 8.34 -35.33
CA SER A 265 -26.62 8.53 -36.67
C SER A 265 -27.42 7.80 -37.73
N VAL A 266 -27.74 6.51 -37.51
CA VAL A 266 -28.54 5.71 -38.45
C VAL A 266 -29.97 6.26 -38.61
N ALA A 267 -30.52 6.87 -37.54
CA ALA A 267 -31.86 7.47 -37.62
C ALA A 267 -31.87 8.82 -38.35
N LEU A 268 -30.80 9.63 -38.24
CA LEU A 268 -30.77 10.99 -38.82
C LEU A 268 -30.20 11.05 -40.25
N LEU A 269 -29.34 10.13 -40.65
CA LEU A 269 -28.72 10.12 -42.00
C LEU A 269 -29.74 9.99 -43.12
N PRO A 270 -30.73 9.06 -43.13
CA PRO A 270 -31.66 8.92 -44.23
C PRO A 270 -32.56 10.15 -44.46
N PRO A 271 -33.18 10.78 -43.41
CA PRO A 271 -33.93 12.02 -43.60
C PRO A 271 -33.08 13.15 -44.16
N THR A 272 -31.83 13.28 -43.69
CA THR A 272 -30.90 14.30 -44.20
C THR A 272 -30.55 14.07 -45.64
N LEU A 273 -30.34 12.83 -46.06
CA LEU A 273 -30.13 12.47 -47.46
C LEU A 273 -31.35 12.82 -48.33
N ILE A 274 -32.59 12.48 -47.88
CA ILE A 274 -33.84 12.82 -48.59
C ILE A 274 -33.95 14.33 -48.72
N ALA A 275 -33.80 15.08 -47.66
CA ALA A 275 -33.86 16.54 -47.69
C ALA A 275 -32.78 17.13 -48.61
N SER A 276 -31.57 16.57 -48.63
CA SER A 276 -30.50 17.00 -49.53
C SER A 276 -30.81 16.75 -50.99
N VAL A 277 -31.37 15.58 -51.33
CA VAL A 277 -31.80 15.24 -52.72
C VAL A 277 -32.86 16.21 -53.21
N TYR A 278 -33.91 16.45 -52.42
CA TYR A 278 -34.98 17.39 -52.79
C TYR A 278 -34.56 18.87 -52.72
N GLY A 279 -33.43 19.17 -52.04
CA GLY A 279 -32.82 20.50 -52.02
C GLY A 279 -31.84 20.78 -53.17
N MET A 280 -31.64 19.83 -54.11
CA MET A 280 -30.77 20.02 -55.28
C MET A 280 -31.40 20.90 -56.32
N ASN A 281 -30.63 21.77 -56.99
CA ASN A 281 -31.09 22.73 -58.00
C ASN A 281 -31.10 22.12 -59.43
N PHE A 282 -31.64 20.94 -59.61
CA PHE A 282 -31.80 20.34 -60.94
C PHE A 282 -33.02 20.94 -61.66
N LYS A 283 -32.95 21.16 -62.98
CA LYS A 283 -34.04 21.76 -63.77
C LYS A 283 -35.22 20.81 -64.02
N THR A 284 -35.00 19.49 -63.85
CA THR A 284 -36.04 18.48 -64.09
C THR A 284 -36.07 17.55 -62.89
N MET A 285 -37.04 17.77 -61.98
CA MET A 285 -37.33 16.89 -60.84
C MET A 285 -38.83 16.64 -60.84
N PRO A 286 -39.28 15.50 -61.39
CA PRO A 286 -40.78 15.23 -61.60
C PRO A 286 -41.57 15.28 -60.28
N GLU A 287 -40.89 14.98 -59.14
CA GLU A 287 -41.53 14.93 -57.82
C GLU A 287 -41.88 16.34 -57.29
N LEU A 288 -41.16 17.40 -57.74
CA LEU A 288 -41.38 18.78 -57.31
C LEU A 288 -42.72 19.38 -58.01
N ASP A 289 -43.06 18.92 -59.18
CA ASP A 289 -44.25 19.33 -59.88
C ASP A 289 -45.53 18.61 -59.40
N TRP A 290 -45.36 17.59 -58.51
CA TRP A 290 -46.46 16.85 -57.95
C TRP A 290 -47.10 17.55 -56.77
N GLN A 291 -48.43 17.76 -56.79
CA GLN A 291 -49.12 18.48 -55.73
C GLN A 291 -48.99 17.89 -54.32
N PHE A 292 -48.74 16.59 -54.24
CA PHE A 292 -48.45 15.87 -52.97
C PHE A 292 -46.96 15.59 -52.72
N GLY A 293 -46.06 16.12 -53.53
CA GLY A 293 -44.63 15.84 -53.44
C GLY A 293 -44.02 16.26 -52.08
N TYR A 294 -44.36 17.44 -51.58
CA TYR A 294 -43.88 17.92 -50.26
C TYR A 294 -44.42 17.07 -49.09
N PRO A 295 -45.71 16.79 -48.93
CA PRO A 295 -46.22 15.87 -47.91
C PRO A 295 -45.63 14.48 -48.01
N PHE A 296 -45.43 13.95 -49.22
CA PHE A 296 -44.76 12.65 -49.42
C PHE A 296 -43.34 12.63 -48.97
N ALA A 297 -42.54 13.64 -49.29
CA ALA A 297 -41.16 13.75 -48.83
C ALA A 297 -41.07 13.77 -47.31
N ILE A 298 -41.93 14.53 -46.63
CA ILE A 298 -42.02 14.55 -45.17
C ILE A 298 -42.38 13.17 -44.61
N ALA A 299 -43.38 12.50 -45.19
CA ALA A 299 -43.82 11.18 -44.78
C ALA A 299 -42.67 10.13 -44.88
N VAL A 300 -41.89 10.18 -45.97
CA VAL A 300 -40.70 9.31 -46.16
C VAL A 300 -39.60 9.64 -45.17
N MET A 301 -39.33 10.92 -44.91
CA MET A 301 -38.39 11.32 -43.89
C MET A 301 -38.79 10.81 -42.50
N VAL A 302 -40.03 10.98 -42.08
CA VAL A 302 -40.53 10.49 -40.79
C VAL A 302 -40.48 8.96 -40.72
N ALA A 303 -40.88 8.26 -41.76
CA ALA A 303 -40.79 6.79 -41.82
C ALA A 303 -39.35 6.31 -41.73
N SER A 304 -38.39 7.03 -42.35
CA SER A 304 -36.96 6.70 -42.32
C SER A 304 -36.33 6.88 -40.94
N VAL A 305 -36.89 7.74 -40.08
CA VAL A 305 -36.48 7.88 -38.67
C VAL A 305 -37.10 6.75 -37.82
N ILE A 306 -38.39 6.50 -37.97
CA ILE A 306 -39.14 5.54 -37.13
C ILE A 306 -38.62 4.11 -37.34
N THR A 307 -38.32 3.74 -38.60
CA THR A 307 -37.93 2.37 -38.95
C THR A 307 -36.65 1.89 -38.21
N PRO A 308 -35.52 2.65 -38.17
CA PRO A 308 -34.36 2.29 -37.39
C PRO A 308 -34.63 2.21 -35.88
N PHE A 309 -35.38 3.16 -35.32
CA PHE A 309 -35.74 3.12 -33.91
C PHE A 309 -36.54 1.87 -33.54
N TRP A 310 -37.57 1.51 -34.35
CA TRP A 310 -38.32 0.29 -34.16
C TRP A 310 -37.45 -0.96 -34.26
N TYR A 311 -36.55 -1.01 -35.26
CA TYR A 311 -35.60 -2.12 -35.43
C TYR A 311 -34.67 -2.29 -34.27
N PHE A 312 -34.01 -1.20 -33.81
CA PHE A 312 -33.06 -1.25 -32.69
C PHE A 312 -33.75 -1.54 -31.36
N ARG A 313 -34.97 -1.03 -31.15
CA ARG A 313 -35.78 -1.39 -29.97
C ARG A 313 -36.12 -2.89 -29.95
N ARG A 314 -36.51 -3.46 -31.10
CA ARG A 314 -36.77 -4.90 -31.21
C ARG A 314 -35.53 -5.76 -30.98
N LYS A 315 -34.36 -5.25 -31.30
CA LYS A 315 -33.03 -5.90 -31.04
C LYS A 315 -32.55 -5.70 -29.60
N GLY A 316 -33.23 -4.96 -28.74
CA GLY A 316 -32.83 -4.71 -27.35
C GLY A 316 -31.67 -3.73 -27.21
N TRP A 317 -31.39 -2.87 -28.21
CA TRP A 317 -30.31 -1.88 -28.16
C TRP A 317 -30.74 -0.58 -27.46
N LEU A 318 -32.04 -0.33 -27.30
CA LEU A 318 -32.67 0.86 -26.75
C LEU A 318 -33.43 0.58 -25.43
N ASN A 319 -33.01 -0.40 -24.68
CA ASN A 319 -33.51 -0.66 -23.33
C ASN A 319 -32.59 -0.09 -22.30
#